data_0c7da4285952f48369152d11624bae4c
#
_entry.id   0c7da4285952f48369152d11624bae4c
#
_cell.length_a   1.000
_cell.length_b   1.000
_cell.length_c   1.000
_cell.angle_alpha   90.00
_cell.angle_beta   90.00
_cell.angle_gamma   90.00
#
_symmetry.space_group_name_H-M   'P 1'
#
loop_
_entity.id
_entity.type
_entity.pdbx_description
1 polymer ?
#
loop_
_entity_poly.entity_id
_entity_poly.type
_entity_poly.pdbx_seq_one_letter_code
_entity_poly.pdbx_strand_id
1 'polypeptide(L)'
;MKKILGLILALSLLVGTLSVLTSCDDDGEYGEGACEYLETRNTEGREISYVEIAVRGYPKMVVLLDATTAPVTVRNFLSLVEDGFYDGLTFHRIIKDFMIQGGDPDANGTGGSDNEIFGEFSSNGHNNDISHKHGVISMARSNDPNSASSQFFICNADASQSLDGSYAAFGYVVEGLSVVDDITEDFFPKSKLADYYGSYEIDPVYGTYKHVVWQYLGNGAIENKGDQPIIDHIKILDGWEADGE
;
A
#
# COMPACT_ATOMS: atom_id res chain seq x y z
N MET A 1 6.89 65.25 -39.52
CA MET A 1 5.91 64.16 -39.50
C MET A 1 6.64 62.88 -39.08
N LYS A 2 6.58 62.53 -37.81
CA LYS A 2 7.27 61.36 -37.25
C LYS A 2 6.25 60.25 -37.12
N LYS A 3 6.47 59.12 -37.79
CA LYS A 3 5.67 57.89 -37.66
C LYS A 3 6.15 57.15 -36.41
N ILE A 4 5.26 57.00 -35.45
CA ILE A 4 5.44 56.17 -34.27
C ILE A 4 5.03 54.74 -34.65
N LEU A 5 5.99 53.82 -34.69
CA LEU A 5 5.79 52.39 -34.93
C LEU A 5 5.50 51.76 -33.57
N GLY A 6 4.25 51.36 -33.38
CA GLY A 6 3.84 50.64 -32.15
C GLY A 6 4.37 49.22 -32.16
N LEU A 7 5.24 48.93 -31.19
CA LEU A 7 5.72 47.58 -30.92
C LEU A 7 4.69 46.85 -30.05
N ILE A 8 3.94 45.92 -30.65
CA ILE A 8 3.07 45.00 -29.89
C ILE A 8 3.98 43.92 -29.30
N LEU A 9 4.20 44.03 -27.99
CA LEU A 9 4.89 43.00 -27.22
C LEU A 9 3.87 41.86 -26.95
N ALA A 10 3.96 40.77 -27.73
CA ALA A 10 3.22 39.55 -27.45
C ALA A 10 3.85 38.89 -26.19
N LEU A 11 3.18 39.04 -25.06
CA LEU A 11 3.53 38.31 -23.84
C LEU A 11 3.06 36.86 -24.00
N SER A 12 3.95 36.00 -24.48
CA SER A 12 3.75 34.55 -24.44
C SER A 12 3.83 34.12 -22.98
N LEU A 13 2.68 33.82 -22.38
CA LEU A 13 2.65 33.05 -21.13
C LEU A 13 3.25 31.65 -21.44
N LEU A 14 4.50 31.46 -21.09
CA LEU A 14 5.04 30.13 -20.87
C LEU A 14 4.33 29.60 -19.60
N VAL A 15 3.30 28.80 -19.80
CA VAL A 15 2.86 27.88 -18.75
C VAL A 15 3.99 26.86 -18.66
N GLY A 16 4.88 27.09 -17.72
CA GLY A 16 5.87 26.10 -17.34
C GLY A 16 5.12 24.93 -16.72
N THR A 17 5.05 23.84 -17.44
CA THR A 17 4.76 22.53 -16.84
C THR A 17 5.92 22.27 -15.90
N LEU A 18 5.68 22.49 -14.61
CA LEU A 18 6.56 21.99 -13.56
C LEU A 18 6.41 20.48 -13.58
N SER A 19 7.21 19.81 -14.41
CA SER A 19 7.43 18.38 -14.26
C SER A 19 8.21 18.23 -12.94
N VAL A 20 7.51 17.82 -11.91
CA VAL A 20 8.14 17.33 -10.70
C VAL A 20 8.89 16.07 -11.10
N LEU A 21 10.15 16.22 -11.43
CA LEU A 21 11.09 15.12 -11.53
C LEU A 21 11.37 14.70 -10.07
N THR A 22 10.50 13.88 -9.51
CA THR A 22 10.84 13.15 -8.31
C THR A 22 11.99 12.24 -8.70
N SER A 23 13.16 12.53 -8.17
CA SER A 23 14.32 11.64 -8.28
C SER A 23 13.93 10.34 -7.58
N CYS A 24 13.76 9.28 -8.38
CA CYS A 24 13.70 7.94 -7.83
C CYS A 24 15.14 7.54 -7.53
N ASP A 25 15.65 8.00 -6.40
CA ASP A 25 16.98 7.64 -5.95
C ASP A 25 16.96 6.20 -5.39
N ASP A 26 18.05 5.47 -5.63
CA ASP A 26 18.26 4.08 -5.18
C ASP A 26 18.22 3.89 -3.65
N ASP A 27 17.89 4.93 -2.89
CA ASP A 27 17.95 5.00 -1.44
C ASP A 27 16.68 4.44 -0.76
N GLY A 28 15.72 3.92 -1.51
CA GLY A 28 14.58 3.16 -0.98
C GLY A 28 13.44 4.01 -0.41
N GLU A 29 13.44 5.32 -0.59
CA GLU A 29 12.39 6.22 -0.07
C GLU A 29 11.08 6.11 -0.88
N TYR A 30 11.19 5.85 -2.18
CA TYR A 30 10.04 5.54 -3.05
C TYR A 30 10.21 4.14 -3.64
N GLY A 31 9.22 3.27 -3.49
CA GLY A 31 9.26 1.94 -4.10
C GLY A 31 9.23 2.01 -5.63
N GLU A 32 9.89 1.07 -6.30
CA GLU A 32 9.91 0.98 -7.77
C GLU A 32 8.50 1.09 -8.40
N GLY A 33 7.48 0.52 -7.76
CA GLY A 33 6.09 0.58 -8.23
C GLY A 33 5.49 1.97 -8.14
N ALA A 34 5.79 2.73 -7.08
CA ALA A 34 5.31 4.10 -6.91
C ALA A 34 5.97 5.05 -7.92
N CYS A 35 7.28 4.91 -8.15
CA CYS A 35 7.99 5.68 -9.17
C CYS A 35 7.46 5.40 -10.57
N GLU A 36 7.30 4.13 -10.94
CA GLU A 36 6.73 3.75 -12.23
C GLU A 36 5.31 4.29 -12.39
N TYR A 37 4.50 4.25 -11.33
CA TYR A 37 3.14 4.80 -11.35
C TYR A 37 3.14 6.31 -11.54
N LEU A 38 3.94 7.06 -10.78
CA LEU A 38 4.01 8.52 -10.86
C LEU A 38 4.60 8.99 -12.19
N GLU A 39 5.61 8.30 -12.73
CA GLU A 39 6.22 8.62 -14.01
C GLU A 39 5.35 8.27 -15.21
N THR A 40 4.69 7.12 -15.18
CA THR A 40 3.93 6.61 -16.35
C THR A 40 2.48 7.06 -16.36
N ARG A 41 1.88 7.32 -15.21
CA ARG A 41 0.46 7.61 -15.09
C ARG A 41 0.15 9.05 -14.80
N ASN A 42 0.92 10.02 -15.13
CA ASN A 42 0.56 11.42 -14.92
C ASN A 42 -0.74 11.59 -14.10
N THR A 43 -0.67 12.00 -12.86
CA THR A 43 -1.83 12.15 -11.96
C THR A 43 -2.78 13.30 -12.38
N GLU A 44 -2.37 14.10 -13.39
CA GLU A 44 -3.18 15.21 -13.89
C GLU A 44 -4.52 14.72 -14.46
N GLY A 45 -5.61 15.24 -13.90
CA GLY A 45 -6.97 14.86 -14.27
C GLY A 45 -7.46 13.53 -13.70
N ARG A 46 -6.70 12.90 -12.80
CA ARG A 46 -7.11 11.69 -12.06
C ARG A 46 -7.70 12.06 -10.70
N GLU A 47 -8.64 11.26 -10.23
CA GLU A 47 -9.22 11.38 -8.89
C GLU A 47 -8.34 10.61 -7.91
N ILE A 48 -7.44 11.35 -7.24
CA ILE A 48 -6.44 10.81 -6.32
C ILE A 48 -6.74 11.28 -4.90
N SER A 49 -6.56 10.40 -3.94
CA SER A 49 -6.57 10.70 -2.51
C SER A 49 -5.32 10.12 -1.85
N TYR A 50 -4.94 10.68 -0.71
CA TYR A 50 -3.80 10.18 0.06
C TYR A 50 -4.26 9.80 1.46
N VAL A 51 -3.70 8.72 2.00
CA VAL A 51 -3.89 8.33 3.39
C VAL A 51 -2.56 8.05 4.07
N GLU A 52 -2.48 8.39 5.35
CA GLU A 52 -1.40 7.97 6.24
C GLU A 52 -1.80 6.66 6.91
N ILE A 53 -0.93 5.66 6.87
CA ILE A 53 -1.06 4.42 7.64
C ILE A 53 0.02 4.41 8.72
N ALA A 54 -0.38 4.43 9.99
CA ALA A 54 0.52 4.33 11.13
C ALA A 54 0.46 2.92 11.72
N VAL A 55 1.59 2.23 11.75
CA VAL A 55 1.74 0.92 12.37
C VAL A 55 2.59 1.06 13.63
N ARG A 56 2.12 0.49 14.72
CA ARG A 56 2.75 0.62 16.02
C ARG A 56 4.19 0.12 16.03
N GLY A 57 5.11 1.02 16.37
CA GLY A 57 6.54 0.73 16.45
C GLY A 57 7.31 0.92 15.13
N TYR A 58 6.64 1.35 14.08
CA TYR A 58 7.24 1.65 12.77
C TYR A 58 7.02 3.12 12.37
N PRO A 59 7.84 3.66 11.46
CA PRO A 59 7.54 4.92 10.80
C PRO A 59 6.19 4.87 10.07
N LYS A 60 5.67 6.02 9.69
CA LYS A 60 4.41 6.12 8.95
C LYS A 60 4.61 5.82 7.47
N MET A 61 3.57 5.31 6.83
CA MET A 61 3.49 5.15 5.38
C MET A 61 2.47 6.15 4.83
N VAL A 62 2.75 6.71 3.66
CA VAL A 62 1.74 7.44 2.87
C VAL A 62 1.37 6.59 1.67
N VAL A 63 0.07 6.46 1.44
CA VAL A 63 -0.49 5.67 0.34
C VAL A 63 -1.32 6.56 -0.56
N LEU A 64 -0.99 6.59 -1.84
CA LEU A 64 -1.80 7.17 -2.90
C LEU A 64 -2.91 6.18 -3.28
N LEU A 65 -4.16 6.65 -3.32
CA LEU A 65 -5.34 5.91 -3.71
C LEU A 65 -5.88 6.46 -5.04
N ASP A 66 -6.11 5.58 -6.01
CA ASP A 66 -6.52 5.95 -7.37
C ASP A 66 -8.00 5.63 -7.63
N ALA A 67 -8.87 6.58 -7.34
CA ALA A 67 -10.32 6.45 -7.59
C ALA A 67 -10.69 6.51 -9.07
N THR A 68 -9.78 6.91 -9.96
CA THR A 68 -10.02 6.82 -11.41
C THR A 68 -9.96 5.37 -11.88
N THR A 69 -9.05 4.57 -11.32
CA THR A 69 -8.90 3.14 -11.66
C THR A 69 -9.87 2.26 -10.87
N ALA A 70 -10.06 2.52 -9.57
CA ALA A 70 -10.89 1.68 -8.69
C ALA A 70 -11.85 2.54 -7.81
N PRO A 71 -12.86 3.20 -8.44
CA PRO A 71 -13.70 4.18 -7.74
C PRO A 71 -14.55 3.59 -6.61
N VAL A 72 -15.07 2.38 -6.77
CA VAL A 72 -15.88 1.71 -5.73
C VAL A 72 -15.00 1.31 -4.55
N THR A 73 -13.84 0.74 -4.85
CA THR A 73 -12.87 0.30 -3.86
C THR A 73 -12.33 1.46 -3.03
N VAL A 74 -11.87 2.53 -3.69
CA VAL A 74 -11.34 3.71 -2.99
C VAL A 74 -12.41 4.37 -2.13
N ARG A 75 -13.65 4.54 -2.64
CA ARG A 75 -14.73 5.11 -1.86
C ARG A 75 -15.05 4.28 -0.62
N ASN A 76 -15.12 2.95 -0.75
CA ASN A 76 -15.35 2.05 0.38
C ASN A 76 -14.23 2.16 1.41
N PHE A 77 -12.98 2.12 0.95
CA PHE A 77 -11.81 2.23 1.85
C PHE A 77 -11.80 3.57 2.60
N LEU A 78 -12.00 4.70 1.91
CA LEU A 78 -12.03 6.02 2.53
C LEU A 78 -13.19 6.17 3.52
N SER A 79 -14.38 5.63 3.22
CA SER A 79 -15.50 5.65 4.16
C SER A 79 -15.17 4.88 5.46
N LEU A 80 -14.52 3.74 5.35
CA LEU A 80 -14.07 2.97 6.52
C LEU A 80 -12.97 3.71 7.30
N VAL A 81 -12.09 4.45 6.61
CA VAL A 81 -11.09 5.30 7.25
C VAL A 81 -11.75 6.45 8.01
N GLU A 82 -12.74 7.13 7.42
CA GLU A 82 -13.48 8.23 8.06
C GLU A 82 -14.21 7.74 9.32
N ASP A 83 -14.74 6.53 9.31
CA ASP A 83 -15.40 5.90 10.46
C ASP A 83 -14.41 5.40 11.54
N GLY A 84 -13.09 5.48 11.30
CA GLY A 84 -12.05 4.95 12.20
C GLY A 84 -12.07 3.42 12.29
N PHE A 85 -12.65 2.74 11.30
CA PHE A 85 -12.82 1.28 11.30
C PHE A 85 -11.51 0.52 11.45
N TYR A 86 -10.44 1.04 10.87
CA TYR A 86 -9.12 0.38 10.87
C TYR A 86 -8.30 0.59 12.16
N ASP A 87 -8.72 1.51 13.03
CA ASP A 87 -7.99 1.87 14.24
C ASP A 87 -7.92 0.69 15.21
N GLY A 88 -6.72 0.27 15.55
CA GLY A 88 -6.47 -0.88 16.41
C GLY A 88 -6.64 -2.25 15.75
N LEU A 89 -6.98 -2.31 14.46
CA LEU A 89 -6.92 -3.57 13.70
C LEU A 89 -5.46 -3.98 13.45
N THR A 90 -5.26 -5.13 12.85
CA THR A 90 -3.92 -5.72 12.73
C THR A 90 -3.63 -6.24 11.33
N PHE A 91 -2.34 -6.40 11.04
CA PHE A 91 -1.90 -7.27 9.97
C PHE A 91 -1.86 -8.71 10.49
N HIS A 92 -2.90 -9.48 10.16
CA HIS A 92 -3.10 -10.85 10.67
C HIS A 92 -2.43 -11.93 9.81
N ARG A 93 -1.94 -11.54 8.62
CA ARG A 93 -1.27 -12.47 7.69
C ARG A 93 -0.11 -11.76 6.99
N ILE A 94 1.07 -12.34 7.10
CA ILE A 94 2.31 -11.81 6.51
C ILE A 94 3.03 -12.94 5.78
N ILE A 95 3.33 -12.73 4.50
CA ILE A 95 4.10 -13.66 3.69
C ILE A 95 5.24 -12.90 3.03
N LYS A 96 6.47 -13.29 3.35
CA LYS A 96 7.67 -12.75 2.71
C LYS A 96 7.65 -13.02 1.21
N ASP A 97 8.14 -12.07 0.43
CA ASP A 97 8.16 -12.10 -1.03
C ASP A 97 6.76 -12.20 -1.64
N PHE A 98 5.73 -11.69 -0.93
CA PHE A 98 4.36 -11.65 -1.41
C PHE A 98 3.58 -10.44 -0.89
N MET A 99 3.11 -10.43 0.39
CA MET A 99 2.28 -9.33 0.90
C MET A 99 2.13 -9.35 2.43
N ILE A 100 1.69 -8.22 2.98
CA ILE A 100 1.15 -8.09 4.34
C ILE A 100 -0.36 -7.81 4.22
N GLN A 101 -1.21 -8.54 4.95
CA GLN A 101 -2.69 -8.46 4.87
C GLN A 101 -3.29 -8.10 6.23
N GLY A 102 -4.17 -7.09 6.23
CA GLY A 102 -4.85 -6.60 7.43
C GLY A 102 -6.29 -6.15 7.13
N GLY A 103 -6.87 -5.35 8.07
CA GLY A 103 -8.21 -4.80 7.91
C GLY A 103 -9.36 -5.78 8.29
N ASP A 104 -9.03 -6.83 9.03
CA ASP A 104 -9.98 -7.80 9.56
C ASP A 104 -10.26 -7.53 11.06
N PRO A 105 -11.52 -7.20 11.45
CA PRO A 105 -11.86 -6.97 12.86
C PRO A 105 -11.72 -8.22 13.73
N ASP A 106 -11.88 -9.42 13.15
CA ASP A 106 -11.70 -10.70 13.86
C ASP A 106 -10.24 -11.12 13.94
N ALA A 107 -9.34 -10.48 13.15
CA ALA A 107 -7.90 -10.71 13.14
C ALA A 107 -7.49 -12.17 12.83
N ASN A 108 -8.27 -12.89 12.04
CA ASN A 108 -8.07 -14.30 11.69
C ASN A 108 -8.28 -14.61 10.19
N GLY A 109 -8.62 -13.59 9.39
CA GLY A 109 -8.85 -13.69 7.95
C GLY A 109 -10.31 -13.97 7.56
N THR A 110 -11.25 -14.07 8.53
CA THR A 110 -12.66 -14.41 8.24
C THR A 110 -13.63 -13.25 8.42
N GLY A 111 -13.22 -12.17 9.12
CA GLY A 111 -14.03 -10.98 9.36
C GLY A 111 -13.95 -9.96 8.22
N GLY A 112 -14.79 -8.93 8.36
CA GLY A 112 -14.84 -7.82 7.40
C GLY A 112 -15.82 -6.75 7.86
N SER A 113 -16.02 -5.70 7.05
CA SER A 113 -17.13 -4.76 7.23
C SER A 113 -18.43 -5.35 6.72
N ASP A 114 -19.56 -4.73 7.10
CA ASP A 114 -20.92 -5.23 6.79
C ASP A 114 -21.25 -5.24 5.29
N ASN A 115 -20.56 -4.43 4.48
CA ASN A 115 -20.85 -4.26 3.07
C ASN A 115 -19.77 -4.88 2.19
N GLU A 116 -20.15 -5.83 1.36
CA GLU A 116 -19.33 -6.32 0.27
C GLU A 116 -19.39 -5.37 -0.93
N ILE A 117 -18.30 -5.28 -1.68
CA ILE A 117 -18.19 -4.39 -2.83
C ILE A 117 -17.91 -5.15 -4.13
N PHE A 118 -18.27 -4.52 -5.25
CA PHE A 118 -17.94 -5.02 -6.58
C PHE A 118 -16.41 -5.09 -6.74
N GLY A 119 -15.92 -6.22 -7.23
CA GLY A 119 -14.50 -6.44 -7.49
C GLY A 119 -14.05 -5.76 -8.78
N GLU A 120 -13.27 -4.68 -8.66
CA GLU A 120 -12.81 -3.85 -9.77
C GLU A 120 -11.50 -4.41 -10.37
N PHE A 121 -11.62 -5.53 -11.10
CA PHE A 121 -10.51 -6.18 -11.80
C PHE A 121 -10.95 -6.85 -13.10
N SER A 122 -10.03 -7.12 -14.02
CA SER A 122 -10.35 -7.46 -15.41
C SER A 122 -11.10 -8.78 -15.58
N SER A 123 -10.85 -9.81 -14.78
CA SER A 123 -11.62 -11.07 -14.85
C SER A 123 -13.06 -10.93 -14.35
N ASN A 124 -13.40 -9.84 -13.68
CA ASN A 124 -14.75 -9.46 -13.24
C ASN A 124 -15.38 -8.37 -14.14
N GLY A 125 -14.76 -8.07 -15.30
CA GLY A 125 -15.30 -7.13 -16.28
C GLY A 125 -15.00 -5.66 -16.04
N HIS A 126 -14.13 -5.31 -15.10
CA HIS A 126 -13.66 -3.94 -14.85
C HIS A 126 -12.22 -3.79 -15.28
N ASN A 127 -11.92 -2.73 -16.06
CA ASN A 127 -10.55 -2.47 -16.45
C ASN A 127 -9.76 -1.88 -15.27
N ASN A 128 -8.81 -2.67 -14.77
CA ASN A 128 -7.87 -2.26 -13.75
C ASN A 128 -6.47 -2.67 -14.22
N ASP A 129 -5.65 -1.69 -14.52
CA ASP A 129 -4.31 -1.87 -15.09
C ASP A 129 -3.19 -1.59 -14.07
N ILE A 130 -3.53 -1.43 -12.78
CA ILE A 130 -2.55 -1.40 -11.70
C ILE A 130 -1.98 -2.81 -11.53
N SER A 131 -0.69 -2.97 -11.84
CA SER A 131 0.02 -4.23 -11.67
C SER A 131 0.49 -4.39 -10.23
N HIS A 132 0.31 -5.57 -9.65
CA HIS A 132 0.65 -5.89 -8.24
C HIS A 132 2.16 -5.99 -8.05
N LYS A 133 2.84 -4.84 -8.12
CA LYS A 133 4.25 -4.68 -7.81
C LYS A 133 4.46 -4.38 -6.32
N HIS A 134 5.73 -4.34 -5.89
CA HIS A 134 6.11 -3.92 -4.54
C HIS A 134 5.49 -2.55 -4.20
N GLY A 135 4.83 -2.45 -3.05
CA GLY A 135 4.14 -1.24 -2.58
C GLY A 135 2.70 -1.07 -3.05
N VAL A 136 2.19 -1.91 -3.95
CA VAL A 136 0.77 -1.83 -4.38
C VAL A 136 -0.15 -2.27 -3.27
N ILE A 137 -1.20 -1.46 -2.99
CA ILE A 137 -2.31 -1.82 -2.11
C ILE A 137 -3.48 -2.37 -2.91
N SER A 138 -4.09 -3.45 -2.44
CA SER A 138 -5.18 -4.17 -3.12
C SER A 138 -6.16 -4.77 -2.13
N MET A 139 -7.42 -4.99 -2.55
CA MET A 139 -8.43 -5.61 -1.69
C MET A 139 -8.29 -7.12 -1.63
N ALA A 140 -8.30 -7.64 -0.41
CA ALA A 140 -8.49 -9.08 -0.20
C ALA A 140 -9.95 -9.48 -0.41
N ARG A 141 -10.19 -10.72 -0.82
CA ARG A 141 -11.51 -11.29 -1.09
C ARG A 141 -11.55 -12.81 -0.88
N SER A 142 -12.75 -13.36 -0.79
CA SER A 142 -13.00 -14.80 -0.84
C SER A 142 -13.03 -15.30 -2.30
N ASN A 143 -13.59 -16.47 -2.55
CA ASN A 143 -13.74 -17.01 -3.90
C ASN A 143 -14.73 -16.21 -4.77
N ASP A 144 -15.73 -15.56 -4.16
CA ASP A 144 -16.64 -14.68 -4.87
C ASP A 144 -15.90 -13.40 -5.30
N PRO A 145 -15.92 -13.03 -6.59
CA PRO A 145 -15.28 -11.81 -7.07
C PRO A 145 -15.80 -10.52 -6.41
N ASN A 146 -17.01 -10.52 -5.85
CA ASN A 146 -17.65 -9.37 -5.24
C ASN A 146 -17.74 -9.48 -3.70
N SER A 147 -16.86 -10.24 -3.07
CA SER A 147 -16.81 -10.47 -1.62
C SER A 147 -15.79 -9.62 -0.87
N ALA A 148 -15.11 -8.70 -1.53
CA ALA A 148 -14.24 -7.75 -0.84
C ALA A 148 -15.07 -6.82 0.06
N SER A 149 -14.56 -6.49 1.25
CA SER A 149 -15.25 -5.57 2.18
C SER A 149 -14.26 -4.59 2.83
N SER A 150 -13.55 -4.99 3.89
CA SER A 150 -12.56 -4.14 4.57
C SER A 150 -11.14 -4.67 4.51
N GLN A 151 -10.94 -5.97 4.29
CA GLN A 151 -9.58 -6.53 4.28
C GLN A 151 -8.80 -6.05 3.04
N PHE A 152 -7.58 -5.61 3.28
CA PHE A 152 -6.64 -5.18 2.24
C PHE A 152 -5.26 -5.82 2.45
N PHE A 153 -4.44 -5.78 1.42
CA PHE A 153 -3.04 -6.18 1.53
C PHE A 153 -2.13 -5.19 0.79
N ILE A 154 -0.87 -5.14 1.22
CA ILE A 154 0.18 -4.38 0.55
C ILE A 154 1.24 -5.38 0.09
N CYS A 155 1.58 -5.34 -1.19
CA CYS A 155 2.61 -6.22 -1.77
C CYS A 155 3.99 -5.84 -1.25
N ASN A 156 4.77 -6.82 -0.79
CA ASN A 156 6.18 -6.64 -0.42
C ASN A 156 7.14 -7.20 -1.48
N ALA A 157 6.61 -7.59 -2.64
CA ALA A 157 7.35 -8.04 -3.82
C ALA A 157 6.47 -7.99 -5.07
N ASP A 158 7.03 -8.34 -6.23
CA ASP A 158 6.27 -8.49 -7.47
C ASP A 158 5.37 -9.73 -7.42
N ALA A 159 4.08 -9.52 -7.25
CA ALA A 159 3.03 -10.53 -7.24
C ALA A 159 2.16 -10.51 -8.52
N SER A 160 2.54 -9.75 -9.54
CA SER A 160 1.76 -9.50 -10.76
C SER A 160 1.30 -10.79 -11.45
N GLN A 161 2.17 -11.80 -11.53
CA GLN A 161 1.83 -13.07 -12.20
C GLN A 161 0.66 -13.82 -11.56
N SER A 162 0.42 -13.62 -10.26
CA SER A 162 -0.62 -14.34 -9.51
C SER A 162 -1.86 -13.50 -9.21
N LEU A 163 -1.73 -12.17 -9.18
CA LEU A 163 -2.80 -11.28 -8.70
C LEU A 163 -3.41 -10.40 -9.79
N ASP A 164 -2.65 -10.01 -10.83
CA ASP A 164 -3.16 -9.13 -11.88
C ASP A 164 -4.39 -9.73 -12.57
N GLY A 165 -5.38 -8.87 -12.78
CA GLY A 165 -6.65 -9.25 -13.37
C GLY A 165 -7.59 -10.05 -12.46
N SER A 166 -7.19 -10.39 -11.22
CA SER A 166 -7.99 -11.20 -10.29
C SER A 166 -8.25 -10.51 -8.95
N TYR A 167 -7.56 -9.40 -8.66
CA TYR A 167 -7.72 -8.60 -7.45
C TYR A 167 -7.81 -7.11 -7.78
N ALA A 168 -8.53 -6.36 -6.94
CA ALA A 168 -8.76 -4.93 -7.12
C ALA A 168 -7.60 -4.14 -6.48
N ALA A 169 -6.52 -3.92 -7.23
CA ALA A 169 -5.50 -2.96 -6.86
C ALA A 169 -6.07 -1.54 -6.94
N PHE A 170 -5.78 -0.70 -5.94
CA PHE A 170 -6.40 0.62 -5.85
C PHE A 170 -5.46 1.74 -5.41
N GLY A 171 -4.15 1.47 -5.32
CA GLY A 171 -3.18 2.49 -4.95
C GLY A 171 -1.77 1.97 -4.74
N TYR A 172 -0.91 2.85 -4.22
CA TYR A 172 0.51 2.61 -4.01
C TYR A 172 1.00 3.28 -2.73
N VAL A 173 1.93 2.65 -2.03
CA VAL A 173 2.76 3.29 -1.00
C VAL A 173 3.71 4.26 -1.69
N VAL A 174 3.57 5.56 -1.44
CA VAL A 174 4.38 6.63 -2.05
C VAL A 174 5.45 7.17 -1.10
N GLU A 175 5.33 6.90 0.20
CA GLU A 175 6.31 7.23 1.23
C GLU A 175 6.36 6.12 2.27
N GLY A 176 7.53 5.80 2.79
CA GLY A 176 7.71 4.78 3.83
C GLY A 176 7.52 3.35 3.33
N LEU A 177 7.86 3.04 2.08
CA LEU A 177 7.76 1.67 1.54
C LEU A 177 8.62 0.68 2.31
N SER A 178 9.80 1.10 2.80
CA SER A 178 10.66 0.29 3.66
C SER A 178 9.93 -0.25 4.91
N VAL A 179 8.87 0.43 5.36
CA VAL A 179 8.06 -0.03 6.51
C VAL A 179 7.35 -1.36 6.19
N VAL A 180 6.90 -1.55 4.94
CA VAL A 180 6.30 -2.83 4.51
C VAL A 180 7.34 -3.95 4.60
N ASP A 181 8.57 -3.65 4.18
CA ASP A 181 9.70 -4.58 4.24
C ASP A 181 10.13 -4.85 5.68
N ASP A 182 10.24 -3.80 6.51
CA ASP A 182 10.59 -3.92 7.92
C ASP A 182 9.56 -4.78 8.68
N ILE A 183 8.24 -4.53 8.48
CA ILE A 183 7.18 -5.36 9.05
C ILE A 183 7.36 -6.82 8.60
N THR A 184 7.67 -7.02 7.33
CA THR A 184 7.86 -8.36 6.77
C THR A 184 9.09 -9.05 7.32
N GLU A 185 10.19 -8.32 7.52
CA GLU A 185 11.45 -8.86 8.02
C GLU A 185 11.47 -9.02 9.54
N ASP A 186 10.86 -8.10 10.29
CA ASP A 186 10.89 -8.10 11.76
C ASP A 186 9.80 -8.97 12.36
N PHE A 187 8.78 -9.30 11.56
CA PHE A 187 7.65 -10.03 12.08
C PHE A 187 8.03 -11.46 12.50
N PHE A 188 7.87 -11.72 13.80
CA PHE A 188 7.99 -13.03 14.42
C PHE A 188 6.96 -13.21 15.53
N PRO A 189 6.12 -14.27 15.49
CA PRO A 189 5.17 -14.52 16.58
C PRO A 189 5.89 -14.80 17.88
N LYS A 190 5.86 -13.84 18.81
CA LYS A 190 6.51 -13.97 20.14
C LYS A 190 6.01 -15.19 20.91
N SER A 191 4.73 -15.57 20.70
CA SER A 191 4.13 -16.77 21.27
C SER A 191 4.81 -18.07 20.84
N LYS A 192 5.50 -18.08 19.71
CA LYS A 192 6.22 -19.26 19.18
C LYS A 192 7.71 -19.26 19.50
N LEU A 193 8.24 -18.21 20.14
CA LEU A 193 9.65 -18.13 20.52
C LEU A 193 10.10 -19.31 21.39
N ALA A 194 9.27 -19.76 22.32
CA ALA A 194 9.61 -20.83 23.24
C ALA A 194 9.82 -22.19 22.54
N ASP A 195 9.06 -22.43 21.47
CA ASP A 195 9.12 -23.70 20.71
C ASP A 195 10.39 -23.79 19.86
N TYR A 196 11.04 -22.65 19.58
CA TYR A 196 12.20 -22.54 18.71
C TYR A 196 13.53 -22.43 19.43
N TYR A 197 13.56 -21.97 20.68
CA TYR A 197 14.79 -21.79 21.45
C TYR A 197 15.61 -23.07 21.64
N GLY A 198 15.05 -24.25 21.37
CA GLY A 198 15.72 -25.54 21.52
C GLY A 198 16.53 -26.01 20.28
N SER A 199 16.45 -25.34 19.13
CA SER A 199 16.97 -25.93 17.89
C SER A 199 17.85 -25.04 17.00
N TYR A 200 18.11 -23.77 17.33
CA TYR A 200 18.88 -22.87 16.46
C TYR A 200 19.83 -21.94 17.22
N GLU A 201 21.04 -21.74 16.64
CA GLU A 201 22.00 -20.74 17.09
C GLU A 201 21.53 -19.33 16.67
N ILE A 202 21.60 -18.40 17.62
CA ILE A 202 21.36 -16.97 17.39
C ILE A 202 22.49 -16.45 16.51
N ASP A 203 22.17 -15.77 15.41
CA ASP A 203 23.17 -15.03 14.66
C ASP A 203 23.79 -13.96 15.58
N PRO A 204 25.08 -14.09 15.94
CA PRO A 204 25.70 -13.19 16.91
C PRO A 204 25.94 -11.77 16.35
N VAL A 205 25.76 -11.56 15.03
CA VAL A 205 26.04 -10.29 14.36
C VAL A 205 24.78 -9.41 14.29
N TYR A 206 23.60 -9.99 14.14
CA TYR A 206 22.38 -9.22 13.88
C TYR A 206 21.27 -9.41 14.92
N GLY A 207 21.40 -10.34 15.85
CA GLY A 207 20.37 -10.59 16.88
C GLY A 207 18.98 -10.97 16.35
N THR A 208 18.89 -11.28 15.06
CA THR A 208 17.63 -11.49 14.36
C THR A 208 17.47 -12.94 13.91
N TYR A 209 16.34 -13.53 14.24
CA TYR A 209 15.94 -14.89 13.88
C TYR A 209 15.42 -15.02 12.44
N LYS A 210 15.91 -14.19 11.52
CA LYS A 210 15.31 -13.84 10.24
C LYS A 210 14.99 -14.99 9.29
N HIS A 211 15.69 -16.12 9.30
CA HIS A 211 15.56 -17.11 8.21
C HIS A 211 14.70 -18.34 8.51
N VAL A 212 14.46 -18.68 9.77
CA VAL A 212 13.88 -19.98 10.11
C VAL A 212 12.36 -19.95 10.21
N VAL A 213 11.80 -18.79 10.45
CA VAL A 213 10.41 -18.58 10.83
C VAL A 213 9.46 -18.64 9.64
N TRP A 214 9.87 -18.12 8.51
CA TRP A 214 9.07 -18.05 7.29
C TRP A 214 8.66 -19.43 6.73
N GLN A 215 9.48 -20.44 6.93
CA GLN A 215 9.15 -21.82 6.52
C GLN A 215 8.03 -22.45 7.36
N TYR A 216 7.71 -21.87 8.52
CA TYR A 216 6.80 -22.48 9.51
C TYR A 216 5.39 -21.91 9.50
N LEU A 217 5.20 -20.68 8.99
CA LEU A 217 3.87 -20.03 8.98
C LEU A 217 2.95 -20.51 7.86
N GLY A 218 3.38 -21.45 7.01
CA GLY A 218 2.58 -22.09 5.99
C GLY A 218 1.82 -21.10 5.07
N ASN A 219 0.67 -20.63 5.50
CA ASN A 219 -0.15 -19.65 4.78
C ASN A 219 0.09 -18.20 5.24
N GLY A 220 1.05 -17.94 6.14
CA GLY A 220 1.39 -16.61 6.68
C GLY A 220 0.44 -16.11 7.78
N ALA A 221 -0.55 -16.89 8.20
CA ALA A 221 -1.49 -16.48 9.25
C ALA A 221 -0.82 -16.45 10.64
N ILE A 222 -1.11 -15.39 11.38
CA ILE A 222 -0.63 -15.17 12.75
C ILE A 222 -1.75 -15.50 13.72
N GLU A 223 -1.70 -16.69 14.31
CA GLU A 223 -2.78 -17.23 15.13
C GLU A 223 -3.07 -16.40 16.40
N ASN A 224 -2.01 -15.82 17.01
CA ASN A 224 -2.18 -15.05 18.24
C ASN A 224 -2.28 -13.55 17.90
N LYS A 225 -3.44 -12.95 18.13
CA LYS A 225 -3.67 -11.51 17.90
C LYS A 225 -2.66 -10.61 18.62
N GLY A 226 -2.16 -11.02 19.78
CA GLY A 226 -1.17 -10.26 20.54
C GLY A 226 0.22 -10.16 19.88
N ASP A 227 0.48 -10.99 18.87
CA ASP A 227 1.74 -11.00 18.11
C ASP A 227 1.61 -10.26 16.77
N GLN A 228 0.39 -9.89 16.36
CA GLN A 228 0.13 -9.23 15.07
C GLN A 228 0.53 -7.75 15.13
N PRO A 229 1.17 -7.19 14.07
CA PRO A 229 1.41 -5.75 13.97
C PRO A 229 0.10 -4.96 14.01
N ILE A 230 0.05 -3.92 14.84
CA ILE A 230 -1.16 -3.14 15.10
C ILE A 230 -1.17 -1.89 14.23
N ILE A 231 -2.23 -1.68 13.49
CA ILE A 231 -2.54 -0.42 12.82
C ILE A 231 -3.03 0.55 13.89
N ASP A 232 -2.22 1.54 14.27
CA ASP A 232 -2.63 2.53 15.26
C ASP A 232 -3.75 3.41 14.71
N HIS A 233 -3.66 3.80 13.43
CA HIS A 233 -4.71 4.49 12.69
C HIS A 233 -4.43 4.50 11.19
N ILE A 234 -5.48 4.74 10.40
CA ILE A 234 -5.39 5.19 9.01
C ILE A 234 -6.11 6.54 8.93
N LYS A 235 -5.50 7.55 8.30
CA LYS A 235 -6.06 8.90 8.19
C LYS A 235 -6.00 9.43 6.78
N ILE A 236 -7.07 10.09 6.33
CA ILE A 236 -7.08 10.85 5.08
C ILE A 236 -6.22 12.10 5.27
N LEU A 237 -5.38 12.38 4.27
CA LEU A 237 -4.57 13.58 4.19
C LEU A 237 -5.25 14.60 3.26
N ASP A 238 -5.26 15.90 3.64
CA ASP A 238 -5.80 16.99 2.80
C ASP A 238 -4.97 17.21 1.50
N GLY A 239 -3.83 16.58 1.39
CA GLY A 239 -2.89 16.58 0.28
C GLY A 239 -1.58 15.96 0.72
N TRP A 240 -0.76 15.58 -0.23
CA TRP A 240 0.60 15.12 0.00
C TRP A 240 1.49 15.68 -1.10
N GLU A 241 2.60 16.25 -0.68
CA GLU A 241 3.68 16.66 -1.57
C GLU A 241 4.91 15.89 -1.11
N ALA A 242 5.63 15.25 -2.03
CA ALA A 242 6.92 14.66 -1.72
C ALA A 242 7.78 15.75 -1.06
N ASP A 243 8.40 15.44 0.08
CA ASP A 243 9.31 16.36 0.74
C ASP A 243 10.43 16.72 -0.26
N GLY A 244 10.19 17.82 -0.97
CA GLY A 244 11.15 18.39 -1.90
C GLY A 244 12.32 18.98 -1.10
N GLU A 245 13.54 18.61 -1.49
CA GLU A 245 14.77 19.30 -1.10
C GLU A 245 14.70 20.83 -1.34
#